data_615911faaab606443fa49f162f6a611a
#
_entry.id   615911faaab606443fa49f162f6a611a
#
_cell.length_a   1.000
_cell.length_b   1.000
_cell.length_c   1.000
_cell.angle_alpha   90.00
_cell.angle_beta   90.00
_cell.angle_gamma   90.00
#
_symmetry.space_group_name_H-M   'P 1'
#
loop_
_entity.id
_entity.type
_entity.pdbx_description
1 polymer ?
#
loop_
_entity_poly.entity_id
_entity_poly.type
_entity_poly.pdbx_seq_one_letter_code
_entity_poly.pdbx_strand_id
1 'polypeptide(L)'
;GELTFENCKPEAIIQEKDALSNLEEVMKDAIVCISAEAVGAMEKCYRLTIEYTQQREQFGSPLSKFQALQHRMVDMFMETEYTKSFLLKVLATEDKDEKTKLIYGLKNQISKSGKLVGEEAVQLHGGMGVTEEMSVGHYLKRLMVIANIFGSADFYLQKYINS
;
A
#
# COMPACT_ATOMS: atom_id res chain seq x y z
N GLY A 1 16.39 6.39 -9.25
CA GLY A 1 17.55 6.70 -10.09
C GLY A 1 17.81 8.19 -10.06
N GLU A 2 19.05 8.58 -10.29
CA GLU A 2 19.47 9.96 -10.46
C GLU A 2 19.63 10.22 -11.96
N LEU A 3 19.16 11.37 -12.44
CA LEU A 3 19.31 11.80 -13.82
C LEU A 3 20.15 13.09 -13.83
N THR A 4 21.28 13.05 -14.52
CA THR A 4 22.13 14.22 -14.73
C THR A 4 22.02 14.66 -16.19
N PHE A 5 21.74 15.95 -16.40
CA PHE A 5 21.63 16.54 -17.72
C PHE A 5 22.82 17.45 -17.97
N GLU A 6 23.66 17.10 -18.95
CA GLU A 6 24.82 17.91 -19.35
C GLU A 6 24.59 18.44 -20.78
N ASN A 7 24.66 19.78 -20.96
CA ASN A 7 24.50 20.47 -22.25
C ASN A 7 23.20 20.13 -23.00
N CYS A 8 22.14 19.69 -22.31
CA CYS A 8 20.84 19.41 -22.92
C CYS A 8 20.09 20.70 -23.21
N LYS A 9 19.56 20.83 -24.44
CA LYS A 9 18.62 21.89 -24.81
C LYS A 9 17.21 21.31 -24.77
N PRO A 10 16.25 21.91 -24.00
CA PRO A 10 14.87 21.46 -24.02
C PRO A 10 14.22 21.81 -25.38
N GLU A 11 13.34 20.94 -25.88
CA GLU A 11 12.54 21.23 -27.09
C GLU A 11 11.42 22.23 -26.79
N ALA A 12 10.89 22.19 -25.58
CA ALA A 12 9.88 23.12 -25.09
C ALA A 12 10.09 23.41 -23.60
N ILE A 13 9.78 24.63 -23.19
CA ILE A 13 9.77 25.06 -21.80
C ILE A 13 8.37 25.56 -21.47
N ILE A 14 7.69 24.89 -20.55
CA ILE A 14 6.45 25.38 -19.98
C ILE A 14 6.83 26.16 -18.71
N GLN A 15 6.82 27.49 -18.82
CA GLN A 15 7.10 28.36 -17.68
C GLN A 15 5.81 28.66 -16.94
N GLU A 16 5.58 27.97 -15.81
CA GLU A 16 4.64 28.39 -14.80
C GLU A 16 5.40 28.89 -13.57
N LYS A 17 4.89 29.96 -12.94
CA LYS A 17 5.56 30.59 -11.80
C LYS A 17 5.75 29.65 -10.62
N ASP A 18 4.91 28.60 -10.51
CA ASP A 18 4.86 27.68 -9.38
C ASP A 18 4.91 26.20 -9.82
N ALA A 19 5.73 25.88 -10.83
CA ALA A 19 5.83 24.54 -11.41
C ALA A 19 6.13 23.44 -10.35
N LEU A 20 6.98 23.72 -9.36
CA LEU A 20 7.29 22.78 -8.30
C LEU A 20 6.06 22.52 -7.38
N SER A 21 5.34 23.58 -6.99
CA SER A 21 4.12 23.46 -6.19
C SER A 21 3.05 22.65 -6.93
N ASN A 22 2.85 22.92 -8.22
CA ASN A 22 1.91 22.15 -9.06
C ASN A 22 2.31 20.68 -9.15
N LEU A 23 3.60 20.37 -9.28
CA LEU A 23 4.09 18.99 -9.28
C LEU A 23 3.82 18.31 -7.92
N GLU A 24 4.03 19.01 -6.81
CA GLU A 24 3.75 18.48 -5.48
C GLU A 24 2.25 18.19 -5.28
N GLU A 25 1.35 19.01 -5.80
CA GLU A 25 -0.10 18.74 -5.77
C GLU A 25 -0.45 17.49 -6.58
N VAL A 26 0.04 17.36 -7.82
CA VAL A 26 -0.16 16.17 -8.65
C VAL A 26 0.39 14.91 -7.97
N MET A 27 1.54 15.01 -7.29
CA MET A 27 2.10 13.88 -6.53
C MET A 27 1.22 13.49 -5.34
N LYS A 28 0.58 14.44 -4.65
CA LYS A 28 -0.37 14.15 -3.58
C LYS A 28 -1.60 13.38 -4.11
N ASP A 29 -2.15 13.82 -5.23
CA ASP A 29 -3.26 13.12 -5.88
C ASP A 29 -2.86 11.70 -6.33
N ALA A 30 -1.67 11.55 -6.91
CA ALA A 30 -1.14 10.25 -7.28
C ALA A 30 -0.97 9.32 -6.07
N ILE A 31 -0.53 9.84 -4.91
CA ILE A 31 -0.44 9.07 -3.66
C ILE A 31 -1.81 8.58 -3.21
N VAL A 32 -2.85 9.42 -3.28
CA VAL A 32 -4.22 9.01 -2.94
C VAL A 32 -4.69 7.89 -3.87
N CYS A 33 -4.45 8.00 -5.18
CA CYS A 33 -4.83 6.97 -6.15
C CYS A 33 -4.13 5.63 -5.89
N ILE A 34 -2.81 5.62 -5.68
CA ILE A 34 -2.09 4.37 -5.38
C ILE A 34 -2.46 3.81 -4.00
N SER A 35 -2.91 4.66 -3.07
CA SER A 35 -3.40 4.22 -1.77
C SER A 35 -4.72 3.46 -1.91
N ALA A 36 -5.62 3.91 -2.78
CA ALA A 36 -6.85 3.19 -3.09
C ALA A 36 -6.57 1.84 -3.75
N GLU A 37 -5.60 1.77 -4.68
CA GLU A 37 -5.13 0.51 -5.25
C GLU A 37 -4.58 -0.44 -4.19
N ALA A 38 -3.74 0.08 -3.26
CA ALA A 38 -3.17 -0.72 -2.19
C ALA A 38 -4.24 -1.32 -1.27
N VAL A 39 -5.24 -0.53 -0.87
CA VAL A 39 -6.38 -1.01 -0.07
C VAL A 39 -7.11 -2.14 -0.78
N GLY A 40 -7.39 -2.00 -2.07
CA GLY A 40 -8.02 -3.06 -2.88
C GLY A 40 -7.18 -4.34 -2.96
N ALA A 41 -5.86 -4.20 -3.12
CA ALA A 41 -4.93 -5.32 -3.14
C ALA A 41 -4.85 -6.03 -1.78
N MET A 42 -4.81 -5.29 -0.68
CA MET A 42 -4.84 -5.83 0.69
C MET A 42 -6.16 -6.58 0.95
N GLU A 43 -7.29 -5.99 0.56
CA GLU A 43 -8.61 -6.63 0.69
C GLU A 43 -8.65 -7.95 -0.08
N LYS A 44 -8.12 -7.99 -1.28
CA LYS A 44 -8.05 -9.23 -2.06
C LYS A 44 -7.12 -10.27 -1.42
N CYS A 45 -5.97 -9.85 -0.88
CA CYS A 45 -5.04 -10.74 -0.18
C CYS A 45 -5.71 -11.45 0.99
N TYR A 46 -6.35 -10.73 1.92
CA TYR A 46 -6.95 -11.41 3.09
C TYR A 46 -8.14 -12.29 2.71
N ARG A 47 -8.97 -11.90 1.74
CA ARG A 47 -10.10 -12.73 1.27
C ARG A 47 -9.62 -14.04 0.66
N LEU A 48 -8.63 -13.99 -0.24
CA LEU A 48 -8.03 -15.19 -0.82
C LEU A 48 -7.39 -16.08 0.24
N THR A 49 -6.77 -15.49 1.26
CA THR A 49 -6.17 -16.24 2.36
C THR A 49 -7.22 -16.96 3.20
N ILE A 50 -8.35 -16.31 3.51
CA ILE A 50 -9.48 -16.95 4.20
C ILE A 50 -10.03 -18.12 3.37
N GLU A 51 -10.31 -17.90 2.07
CA GLU A 51 -10.80 -18.93 1.17
C GLU A 51 -9.85 -20.14 1.09
N TYR A 52 -8.55 -19.88 0.93
CA TYR A 52 -7.54 -20.92 0.88
C TYR A 52 -7.46 -21.72 2.18
N THR A 53 -7.42 -21.07 3.32
CA THR A 53 -7.30 -21.73 4.63
C THR A 53 -8.55 -22.54 5.01
N GLN A 54 -9.72 -22.19 4.48
CA GLN A 54 -10.96 -22.97 4.63
C GLN A 54 -10.94 -24.27 3.81
N GLN A 55 -10.26 -24.26 2.66
CA GLN A 55 -10.21 -25.41 1.74
C GLN A 55 -9.00 -26.31 2.01
N ARG A 56 -7.89 -25.74 2.44
CA ARG A 56 -6.65 -26.48 2.66
C ARG A 56 -6.68 -27.25 3.98
N GLU A 57 -6.58 -28.55 3.91
CA GLU A 57 -6.51 -29.42 5.09
C GLU A 57 -5.06 -29.84 5.39
N GLN A 58 -4.69 -29.77 6.66
CA GLN A 58 -3.47 -30.33 7.25
C GLN A 58 -3.73 -30.76 8.69
N PHE A 59 -3.02 -31.74 9.19
CA PHE A 59 -3.16 -32.27 10.55
C PHE A 59 -4.61 -32.69 10.86
N GLY A 60 -5.33 -33.20 9.87
CA GLY A 60 -6.68 -33.75 10.00
C GLY A 60 -7.79 -32.67 10.09
N SER A 61 -7.49 -31.41 9.75
CA SER A 61 -8.48 -30.32 9.79
C SER A 61 -8.13 -29.21 8.77
N PRO A 62 -9.14 -28.43 8.32
CA PRO A 62 -8.89 -27.19 7.58
C PRO A 62 -7.98 -26.23 8.36
N LEU A 63 -7.07 -25.55 7.67
CA LEU A 63 -6.15 -24.61 8.28
C LEU A 63 -6.87 -23.48 9.04
N SER A 64 -8.04 -23.08 8.57
CA SER A 64 -8.89 -22.06 9.22
C SER A 64 -9.38 -22.42 10.61
N LYS A 65 -9.27 -23.68 11.06
CA LYS A 65 -9.62 -24.09 12.43
C LYS A 65 -8.51 -23.85 13.45
N PHE A 66 -7.29 -23.57 13.02
CA PHE A 66 -6.18 -23.32 13.92
C PHE A 66 -6.19 -21.88 14.41
N GLN A 67 -6.38 -21.68 15.72
CA GLN A 67 -6.50 -20.36 16.33
C GLN A 67 -5.33 -19.42 16.01
N ALA A 68 -4.10 -19.95 15.97
CA ALA A 68 -2.92 -19.14 15.60
C ALA A 68 -3.02 -18.54 14.19
N LEU A 69 -3.63 -19.25 13.23
CA LEU A 69 -3.84 -18.75 11.88
C LEU A 69 -5.05 -17.81 11.82
N GLN A 70 -6.07 -18.05 12.62
CA GLN A 70 -7.23 -17.15 12.74
C GLN A 70 -6.79 -15.77 13.23
N HIS A 71 -5.93 -15.67 14.24
CA HIS A 71 -5.41 -14.39 14.73
C HIS A 71 -4.66 -13.63 13.63
N ARG A 72 -3.80 -14.28 12.87
CA ARG A 72 -3.08 -13.67 11.74
C ARG A 72 -4.04 -13.14 10.66
N MET A 73 -5.09 -13.89 10.32
CA MET A 73 -6.11 -13.43 9.36
C MET A 73 -6.92 -12.25 9.91
N VAL A 74 -7.18 -12.21 11.21
CA VAL A 74 -7.82 -11.05 11.86
C VAL A 74 -6.93 -9.84 11.81
N ASP A 75 -5.61 -9.98 12.06
CA ASP A 75 -4.65 -8.88 11.96
C ASP A 75 -4.60 -8.31 10.53
N MET A 76 -4.58 -9.18 9.50
CA MET A 76 -4.67 -8.76 8.10
C MET A 76 -5.94 -7.96 7.81
N PHE A 77 -7.08 -8.41 8.31
CA PHE A 77 -8.36 -7.73 8.18
C PHE A 77 -8.34 -6.36 8.87
N MET A 78 -7.89 -6.31 10.13
CA MET A 78 -7.81 -5.07 10.90
C MET A 78 -6.91 -4.03 10.23
N GLU A 79 -5.73 -4.41 9.76
CA GLU A 79 -4.80 -3.53 9.04
C GLU A 79 -5.42 -2.99 7.75
N THR A 80 -6.15 -3.83 7.02
CA THR A 80 -6.85 -3.42 5.81
C THR A 80 -7.96 -2.42 6.09
N GLU A 81 -8.84 -2.70 7.05
CA GLU A 81 -9.97 -1.82 7.41
C GLU A 81 -9.51 -0.50 8.04
N TYR A 82 -8.45 -0.55 8.85
CA TYR A 82 -7.83 0.66 9.39
C TYR A 82 -7.29 1.55 8.26
N THR A 83 -6.53 0.97 7.33
CA THR A 83 -5.96 1.70 6.20
C THR A 83 -7.05 2.26 5.27
N LYS A 84 -8.12 1.48 5.03
CA LYS A 84 -9.30 1.92 4.26
C LYS A 84 -10.01 3.09 4.93
N SER A 85 -10.20 3.03 6.25
CA SER A 85 -10.81 4.12 7.02
C SER A 85 -9.96 5.39 6.97
N PHE A 86 -8.63 5.24 7.01
CA PHE A 86 -7.71 6.36 6.86
C PHE A 86 -7.81 7.00 5.47
N LEU A 87 -7.86 6.19 4.39
CA LEU A 87 -8.09 6.69 3.04
C LEU A 87 -9.40 7.47 2.94
N LEU A 88 -10.49 6.94 3.49
CA LEU A 88 -11.78 7.63 3.49
C LEU A 88 -11.72 8.97 4.25
N LYS A 89 -10.99 9.03 5.37
CA LYS A 89 -10.75 10.28 6.09
C LYS A 89 -10.04 11.30 5.21
N VAL A 90 -8.96 10.90 4.51
CA VAL A 90 -8.24 11.79 3.57
C VAL A 90 -9.18 12.34 2.50
N LEU A 91 -10.03 11.48 1.92
CA LEU A 91 -10.98 11.88 0.87
C LEU A 91 -12.05 12.84 1.38
N ALA A 92 -12.50 12.69 2.63
CA ALA A 92 -13.53 13.52 3.25
C ALA A 92 -12.99 14.86 3.81
N THR A 93 -11.67 15.03 3.92
CA THR A 93 -11.06 16.25 4.47
C THR A 93 -11.02 17.34 3.39
N GLU A 94 -11.62 18.50 3.67
CA GLU A 94 -11.66 19.65 2.77
C GLU A 94 -10.51 20.64 2.99
N ASP A 95 -10.07 20.79 4.24
CA ASP A 95 -8.94 21.66 4.58
C ASP A 95 -7.66 21.16 3.94
N LYS A 96 -6.98 22.03 3.17
CA LYS A 96 -5.83 21.66 2.35
C LYS A 96 -4.60 21.27 3.16
N ASP A 97 -4.36 21.97 4.27
CA ASP A 97 -3.16 21.73 5.08
C ASP A 97 -3.33 20.43 5.87
N GLU A 98 -4.49 20.25 6.52
CA GLU A 98 -4.84 18.99 7.18
C GLU A 98 -4.81 17.82 6.19
N LYS A 99 -5.40 17.98 5.01
CA LYS A 99 -5.42 16.95 3.98
C LYS A 99 -4.02 16.57 3.53
N THR A 100 -3.13 17.54 3.31
CA THR A 100 -1.73 17.30 2.95
C THR A 100 -1.03 16.46 4.02
N LYS A 101 -1.18 16.83 5.29
CA LYS A 101 -0.65 16.07 6.42
C LYS A 101 -1.20 14.65 6.45
N LEU A 102 -2.51 14.48 6.30
CA LEU A 102 -3.15 13.16 6.27
C LEU A 102 -2.67 12.30 5.10
N ILE A 103 -2.42 12.87 3.92
CA ILE A 103 -1.85 12.16 2.76
C ILE A 103 -0.47 11.58 3.09
N TYR A 104 0.38 12.34 3.79
CA TYR A 104 1.69 11.84 4.22
C TYR A 104 1.55 10.69 5.22
N GLY A 105 0.66 10.82 6.19
CA GLY A 105 0.33 9.75 7.14
C GLY A 105 -0.22 8.51 6.44
N LEU A 106 -1.13 8.67 5.48
CA LEU A 106 -1.70 7.58 4.69
C LEU A 106 -0.61 6.84 3.90
N LYS A 107 0.32 7.57 3.26
CA LYS A 107 1.41 6.94 2.50
C LYS A 107 2.34 6.13 3.40
N ASN A 108 2.63 6.60 4.61
CA ASN A 108 3.36 5.81 5.60
C ASN A 108 2.57 4.54 5.98
N GLN A 109 1.26 4.68 6.25
CA GLN A 109 0.40 3.57 6.65
C GLN A 109 0.32 2.49 5.58
N ILE A 110 -0.01 2.84 4.33
CA ILE A 110 -0.12 1.85 3.25
C ILE A 110 1.19 1.13 2.98
N SER A 111 2.33 1.80 3.17
CA SER A 111 3.64 1.18 2.97
C SER A 111 3.92 0.09 4.01
N LYS A 112 3.46 0.26 5.23
CA LYS A 112 3.62 -0.71 6.33
C LYS A 112 2.57 -1.82 6.25
N SER A 113 1.28 -1.44 6.21
CA SER A 113 0.17 -2.39 6.21
C SER A 113 0.14 -3.23 4.95
N GLY A 114 0.44 -2.64 3.77
CA GLY A 114 0.50 -3.36 2.51
C GLY A 114 1.56 -4.46 2.54
N LYS A 115 2.75 -4.15 3.07
CA LYS A 115 3.80 -5.14 3.25
C LYS A 115 3.36 -6.25 4.19
N LEU A 116 2.86 -5.90 5.38
CA LEU A 116 2.40 -6.87 6.38
C LEU A 116 1.33 -7.81 5.79
N VAL A 117 0.26 -7.25 5.23
CA VAL A 117 -0.86 -8.06 4.70
C VAL A 117 -0.42 -8.94 3.53
N GLY A 118 0.44 -8.42 2.64
CA GLY A 118 0.97 -9.20 1.52
C GLY A 118 1.88 -10.34 1.96
N GLU A 119 2.80 -10.09 2.92
CA GLU A 119 3.70 -11.12 3.48
C GLU A 119 2.92 -12.18 4.25
N GLU A 120 1.92 -11.79 5.05
CA GLU A 120 1.04 -12.72 5.77
C GLU A 120 0.22 -13.59 4.81
N ALA A 121 -0.30 -13.00 3.71
CA ALA A 121 -1.01 -13.75 2.70
C ALA A 121 -0.12 -14.86 2.09
N VAL A 122 1.08 -14.51 1.65
CA VAL A 122 2.03 -15.50 1.10
C VAL A 122 2.39 -16.56 2.13
N GLN A 123 2.68 -16.15 3.37
CA GLN A 123 3.05 -17.06 4.45
C GLN A 123 1.93 -18.07 4.77
N LEU A 124 0.66 -17.63 4.82
CA LEU A 124 -0.49 -18.48 5.12
C LEU A 124 -0.85 -19.44 3.96
N HIS A 125 -0.44 -19.14 2.73
CA HIS A 125 -0.50 -20.06 1.60
C HIS A 125 0.67 -21.07 1.58
N GLY A 126 1.72 -20.83 2.39
CA GLY A 126 2.91 -21.67 2.43
C GLY A 126 3.62 -21.74 1.07
N GLY A 127 4.14 -22.91 0.70
CA GLY A 127 4.84 -23.09 -0.58
C GLY A 127 4.04 -22.69 -1.82
N MET A 128 2.71 -22.78 -1.78
CA MET A 128 1.84 -22.34 -2.86
C MET A 128 1.86 -20.81 -3.05
N GLY A 129 2.01 -20.05 -1.97
CA GLY A 129 1.99 -18.57 -2.02
C GLY A 129 3.14 -17.95 -2.81
N VAL A 130 4.23 -18.69 -3.07
CA VAL A 130 5.37 -18.24 -3.86
C VAL A 130 5.36 -18.73 -5.31
N THR A 131 4.35 -19.52 -5.70
CA THR A 131 4.20 -19.98 -7.07
C THR A 131 3.54 -18.92 -7.96
N GLU A 132 3.81 -18.95 -9.25
CA GLU A 132 3.16 -18.04 -10.23
C GLU A 132 1.65 -18.32 -10.41
N GLU A 133 1.17 -19.50 -10.01
CA GLU A 133 -0.23 -19.89 -10.07
C GLU A 133 -1.11 -19.17 -9.04
N MET A 134 -0.52 -18.76 -7.90
CA MET A 134 -1.24 -18.09 -6.83
C MET A 134 -1.10 -16.58 -6.90
N SER A 135 -2.22 -15.89 -7.05
CA SER A 135 -2.25 -14.44 -7.22
C SER A 135 -1.77 -13.63 -6.02
N VAL A 136 -1.73 -14.21 -4.81
CA VAL A 136 -1.25 -13.50 -3.60
C VAL A 136 0.20 -13.01 -3.73
N GLY A 137 1.06 -13.78 -4.42
CA GLY A 137 2.43 -13.37 -4.72
C GLY A 137 2.50 -12.14 -5.63
N HIS A 138 1.60 -12.02 -6.61
CA HIS A 138 1.51 -10.86 -7.49
C HIS A 138 1.03 -9.61 -6.73
N TYR A 139 0.05 -9.76 -5.84
CA TYR A 139 -0.39 -8.66 -4.98
C TYR A 139 0.72 -8.20 -4.03
N LEU A 140 1.47 -9.11 -3.40
CA LEU A 140 2.61 -8.76 -2.58
C LEU A 140 3.65 -7.95 -3.37
N LYS A 141 4.06 -8.42 -4.57
CA LYS A 141 5.01 -7.70 -5.44
C LYS A 141 4.50 -6.27 -5.73
N ARG A 142 3.22 -6.11 -6.05
CA ARG A 142 2.62 -4.80 -6.30
C ARG A 142 2.60 -3.91 -5.06
N LEU A 143 2.22 -4.43 -3.91
CA LEU A 143 2.22 -3.71 -2.64
C LEU A 143 3.63 -3.25 -2.24
N MET A 144 4.66 -4.06 -2.50
CA MET A 144 6.07 -3.66 -2.29
C MET A 144 6.51 -2.53 -3.21
N VAL A 145 6.04 -2.50 -4.46
CA VAL A 145 6.28 -1.37 -5.39
C VAL A 145 5.58 -0.12 -4.87
N ILE A 146 4.29 -0.21 -4.49
CA ILE A 146 3.52 0.91 -3.93
C ILE A 146 4.18 1.46 -2.66
N ALA A 147 4.75 0.60 -1.82
CA ALA A 147 5.45 1.02 -0.61
C ALA A 147 6.63 1.97 -0.88
N ASN A 148 7.26 1.87 -2.05
CA ASN A 148 8.48 2.61 -2.38
C ASN A 148 8.27 3.70 -3.46
N ILE A 149 7.23 3.60 -4.29
CA ILE A 149 6.95 4.62 -5.31
C ILE A 149 6.62 5.96 -4.66
N PHE A 150 7.15 7.04 -5.19
CA PHE A 150 7.08 8.43 -4.67
C PHE A 150 7.79 8.66 -3.32
N GLY A 151 8.45 7.66 -2.76
CA GLY A 151 9.18 7.75 -1.51
C GLY A 151 8.84 6.66 -0.49
N SER A 152 9.76 6.44 0.44
CA SER A 152 9.64 5.39 1.47
C SER A 152 8.66 5.78 2.59
N ALA A 153 8.30 4.78 3.42
CA ALA A 153 7.48 4.98 4.61
C ALA A 153 8.11 6.01 5.56
N ASP A 154 9.43 5.91 5.80
CA ASP A 154 10.13 6.80 6.73
C ASP A 154 10.20 8.24 6.20
N PHE A 155 10.39 8.42 4.90
CA PHE A 155 10.34 9.73 4.27
C PHE A 155 8.99 10.43 4.52
N TYR A 156 7.88 9.71 4.35
CA TYR A 156 6.55 10.27 4.58
C TYR A 156 6.20 10.41 6.06
N LEU A 157 6.75 9.57 6.93
CA LEU A 157 6.63 9.77 8.37
C LEU A 157 7.29 11.09 8.81
N GLN A 158 8.48 11.39 8.29
CA GLN A 158 9.15 12.66 8.58
C GLN A 158 8.37 13.87 8.04
N LYS A 159 7.79 13.77 6.84
CA LYS A 159 6.91 14.81 6.30
C LYS A 159 5.66 15.00 7.19
N TYR A 160 5.05 13.91 7.65
CA TYR A 160 3.88 13.97 8.53
C TYR A 160 4.16 14.63 9.88
N ILE A 161 5.33 14.36 10.47
CA ILE A 161 5.73 14.94 11.77
C ILE A 161 6.03 16.43 11.65
N ASN A 162 6.58 16.86 10.51
CA ASN A 162 7.04 18.24 10.29
C ASN A 162 5.99 19.15 9.60
N SER A 163 4.80 18.65 9.30
CA SER A 163 3.69 19.37 8.66
C SER A 163 2.66 19.95 9.65
#